data_a5931521062612f0738d9af612362350
#
_entry.id   a5931521062612f0738d9af612362350
#
_cell.length_a   1.000
_cell.length_b   1.000
_cell.length_c   1.000
_cell.angle_alpha   90.00
_cell.angle_beta   90.00
_cell.angle_gamma   90.00
#
_symmetry.space_group_name_H-M   'P 1'
#
loop_
_entity.id
_entity.type
_entity.pdbx_description
1 polymer ?
#
loop_
_entity_poly.entity_id
_entity_poly.type
_entity_poly.pdbx_seq_one_letter_code
_entity_poly.pdbx_strand_id
1 'polypeptide(L)'
;MLNQKYTQMSNSIKNVLVTGASNGIGLGLTKKLLNEGSAVIAVTRSGEIKDFSHQNLTIIKGDISNEKSIANVAEQVDKLGIKIDCLVNNAGVGLDLADEVPTAELLNATFATNTTGTVLITEALLNSISDGGQIVFLSTAMSLLKNLAPNAPAYRMSKAAINVYGVMLSQRLADRKIRVTPLHPGWVQTRMGGDSAPVTLDDSVNGIYKAITENTETGKFWNIELGETEEY
;
A
#
# COMPACT_ATOMS: atom_id res chain seq x y z
N MET A 1 -9.53 47.48 4.30
CA MET A 1 -9.81 46.19 3.61
C MET A 1 -8.63 45.26 3.91
N LEU A 2 -8.77 44.39 4.88
CA LEU A 2 -7.75 43.44 5.33
C LEU A 2 -7.89 42.18 4.47
N ASN A 3 -6.92 41.92 3.59
CA ASN A 3 -6.78 40.67 2.88
C ASN A 3 -6.32 39.59 3.89
N GLN A 4 -7.26 38.83 4.42
CA GLN A 4 -6.94 37.57 5.09
C GLN A 4 -6.51 36.57 4.00
N LYS A 5 -5.20 36.38 3.86
CA LYS A 5 -4.63 35.21 3.22
C LYS A 5 -5.02 33.99 4.06
N TYR A 6 -6.00 33.24 3.61
CA TYR A 6 -6.22 31.87 4.09
C TYR A 6 -4.99 31.06 3.72
N THR A 7 -4.11 30.87 4.68
CA THR A 7 -3.07 29.86 4.60
C THR A 7 -3.80 28.51 4.58
N GLN A 8 -3.90 27.88 3.42
CA GLN A 8 -4.25 26.48 3.34
C GLN A 8 -3.21 25.76 4.19
N MET A 9 -3.64 25.28 5.36
CA MET A 9 -2.87 24.27 6.10
C MET A 9 -2.82 23.05 5.19
N SER A 10 -1.70 22.85 4.51
CA SER A 10 -1.44 21.61 3.81
C SER A 10 -1.52 20.51 4.85
N ASN A 11 -2.46 19.59 4.70
CA ASN A 11 -2.52 18.34 5.45
C ASN A 11 -1.34 17.46 4.97
N SER A 12 -0.11 17.91 5.22
CA SER A 12 1.08 17.15 4.86
C SER A 12 1.13 15.93 5.78
N ILE A 13 0.98 14.77 5.19
CA ILE A 13 1.20 13.49 5.86
C ILE A 13 2.67 13.43 6.23
N LYS A 14 2.94 13.35 7.54
CA LYS A 14 4.31 13.53 8.05
C LYS A 14 5.14 12.25 7.98
N ASN A 15 4.59 11.15 8.51
CA ASN A 15 5.31 9.88 8.64
C ASN A 15 4.57 8.79 7.87
N VAL A 16 5.19 8.26 6.83
CA VAL A 16 4.60 7.21 5.98
C VAL A 16 5.47 5.96 6.03
N LEU A 17 4.85 4.80 6.27
CA LEU A 17 5.52 3.52 6.10
C LEU A 17 5.05 2.88 4.79
N VAL A 18 6.00 2.46 3.95
CA VAL A 18 5.74 1.79 2.67
C VAL A 18 6.41 0.42 2.67
N THR A 19 5.62 -0.65 2.48
CA THR A 19 6.17 -1.99 2.29
C THR A 19 6.50 -2.26 0.82
N GLY A 20 7.55 -3.04 0.53
CA GLY A 20 7.99 -3.31 -0.85
C GLY A 20 8.53 -2.08 -1.58
N ALA A 21 9.20 -1.20 -0.86
CA ALA A 21 9.64 0.12 -1.32
C ALA A 21 10.89 0.11 -2.23
N SER A 22 11.45 -1.06 -2.58
CA SER A 22 12.74 -1.14 -3.30
C SER A 22 12.64 -1.01 -4.83
N ASN A 23 11.44 -1.15 -5.41
CA ASN A 23 11.24 -1.04 -6.86
C ASN A 23 9.79 -0.70 -7.23
N GLY A 24 9.52 -0.45 -8.52
CA GLY A 24 8.19 -0.22 -9.07
C GLY A 24 7.40 0.86 -8.32
N ILE A 25 6.12 0.62 -8.09
CA ILE A 25 5.20 1.57 -7.45
C ILE A 25 5.71 1.98 -6.06
N GLY A 26 6.17 1.01 -5.25
CA GLY A 26 6.65 1.30 -3.89
C GLY A 26 7.84 2.27 -3.86
N LEU A 27 8.80 2.10 -4.78
CA LEU A 27 9.93 3.03 -4.91
C LEU A 27 9.49 4.39 -5.43
N GLY A 28 8.65 4.42 -6.47
CA GLY A 28 8.12 5.67 -7.03
C GLY A 28 7.36 6.47 -5.96
N LEU A 29 6.47 5.81 -5.22
CA LEU A 29 5.71 6.45 -4.15
C LEU A 29 6.61 6.92 -3.00
N THR A 30 7.62 6.14 -2.62
CA THR A 30 8.63 6.55 -1.62
C THR A 30 9.31 7.86 -2.04
N LYS A 31 9.78 7.95 -3.28
CA LYS A 31 10.40 9.17 -3.81
C LYS A 31 9.43 10.35 -3.85
N LYS A 32 8.20 10.13 -4.30
CA LYS A 32 7.15 11.16 -4.32
C LYS A 32 6.88 11.71 -2.92
N LEU A 33 6.65 10.85 -1.94
CA LEU A 33 6.38 11.24 -0.55
C LEU A 33 7.53 12.05 0.06
N LEU A 34 8.78 11.64 -0.17
CA LEU A 34 9.97 12.37 0.28
C LEU A 34 10.07 13.75 -0.37
N ASN A 35 9.80 13.86 -1.66
CA ASN A 35 9.79 15.12 -2.40
C ASN A 35 8.69 16.08 -1.92
N GLU A 36 7.56 15.55 -1.45
CA GLU A 36 6.46 16.30 -0.84
C GLU A 36 6.70 16.62 0.66
N GLY A 37 7.88 16.28 1.18
CA GLY A 37 8.31 16.65 2.54
C GLY A 37 7.95 15.65 3.63
N SER A 38 7.41 14.49 3.30
CA SER A 38 7.16 13.41 4.27
C SER A 38 8.46 12.76 4.73
N ALA A 39 8.49 12.22 5.96
CA ALA A 39 9.45 11.21 6.37
C ALA A 39 8.92 9.82 5.99
N VAL A 40 9.76 9.00 5.38
CA VAL A 40 9.35 7.68 4.89
C VAL A 40 10.14 6.57 5.57
N ILE A 41 9.42 5.59 6.10
CA ILE A 41 9.95 4.30 6.54
C ILE A 41 9.72 3.30 5.40
N ALA A 42 10.78 2.90 4.74
CA ALA A 42 10.76 1.96 3.62
C ALA A 42 11.10 0.55 4.10
N VAL A 43 10.14 -0.37 4.04
CA VAL A 43 10.38 -1.79 4.33
C VAL A 43 10.75 -2.50 3.04
N THR A 44 11.97 -3.07 2.98
CA THR A 44 12.50 -3.78 1.81
C THR A 44 13.11 -5.13 2.22
N ARG A 45 13.03 -6.13 1.35
CA ARG A 45 13.59 -7.46 1.64
C ARG A 45 15.12 -7.45 1.74
N SER A 46 15.79 -6.64 0.93
CA SER A 46 17.25 -6.52 0.94
C SER A 46 17.77 -5.69 2.12
N GLY A 47 16.97 -4.78 2.69
CA GLY A 47 17.41 -3.78 3.66
C GLY A 47 18.05 -2.55 2.99
N GLU A 48 17.86 -2.38 1.69
CA GLU A 48 18.43 -1.28 0.91
C GLU A 48 17.47 -0.82 -0.21
N ILE A 49 17.69 0.39 -0.68
CA ILE A 49 17.18 0.90 -1.96
C ILE A 49 18.42 1.29 -2.77
N LYS A 50 18.65 0.55 -3.85
CA LYS A 50 19.85 0.72 -4.67
C LYS A 50 19.93 2.14 -5.26
N ASP A 51 21.11 2.76 -5.18
CA ASP A 51 21.43 4.09 -5.76
C ASP A 51 20.46 5.22 -5.33
N PHE A 52 19.84 5.08 -4.12
CA PHE A 52 18.94 6.08 -3.59
C PHE A 52 19.08 6.25 -2.07
N SER A 53 19.25 7.50 -1.65
CA SER A 53 19.24 7.90 -0.25
C SER A 53 18.57 9.26 -0.08
N HIS A 54 18.02 9.53 1.08
CA HIS A 54 17.41 10.82 1.42
C HIS A 54 17.45 11.02 2.93
N GLN A 55 17.62 12.27 3.40
CA GLN A 55 17.73 12.57 4.84
C GLN A 55 16.49 12.16 5.67
N ASN A 56 15.30 12.18 5.06
CA ASN A 56 14.04 11.79 5.69
C ASN A 56 13.63 10.33 5.36
N LEU A 57 14.56 9.50 4.87
CA LEU A 57 14.31 8.09 4.55
C LEU A 57 14.96 7.18 5.59
N THR A 58 14.15 6.35 6.22
CA THR A 58 14.61 5.23 7.06
C THR A 58 14.32 3.92 6.33
N ILE A 59 15.32 3.06 6.16
CA ILE A 59 15.14 1.76 5.52
C ILE A 59 15.19 0.66 6.59
N ILE A 60 14.16 -0.19 6.61
CA ILE A 60 14.08 -1.36 7.48
C ILE A 60 14.08 -2.61 6.62
N LYS A 61 14.97 -3.57 6.95
CA LYS A 61 14.96 -4.89 6.31
C LYS A 61 13.78 -5.70 6.82
N GLY A 62 12.91 -6.15 5.89
CA GLY A 62 11.76 -6.96 6.24
C GLY A 62 11.19 -7.73 5.06
N ASP A 63 10.91 -9.01 5.28
CA ASP A 63 10.15 -9.87 4.38
C ASP A 63 8.78 -10.14 5.01
N ILE A 64 7.72 -9.60 4.41
CA ILE A 64 6.35 -9.73 4.95
C ILE A 64 5.78 -11.15 4.79
N SER A 65 6.40 -12.02 4.00
CA SER A 65 6.01 -13.44 3.94
C SER A 65 6.53 -14.27 5.12
N ASN A 66 7.30 -13.67 6.04
CA ASN A 66 7.93 -14.32 7.17
C ASN A 66 7.56 -13.64 8.49
N GLU A 67 6.87 -14.37 9.37
CA GLU A 67 6.35 -13.84 10.65
C GLU A 67 7.45 -13.30 11.58
N LYS A 68 8.62 -13.97 11.65
CA LYS A 68 9.74 -13.48 12.47
C LYS A 68 10.29 -12.16 11.94
N SER A 69 10.31 -12.03 10.62
CA SER A 69 10.72 -10.78 9.97
C SER A 69 9.70 -9.66 10.21
N ILE A 70 8.42 -9.96 10.20
CA ILE A 70 7.35 -9.01 10.55
C ILE A 70 7.51 -8.51 11.98
N ALA A 71 7.71 -9.40 12.95
CA ALA A 71 7.93 -9.03 14.35
C ALA A 71 9.14 -8.10 14.51
N ASN A 72 10.24 -8.40 13.81
CA ASN A 72 11.43 -7.55 13.82
C ASN A 72 11.18 -6.16 13.18
N VAL A 73 10.39 -6.08 12.11
CA VAL A 73 10.00 -4.78 11.53
C VAL A 73 9.21 -3.97 12.53
N ALA A 74 8.21 -4.57 13.20
CA ALA A 74 7.39 -3.88 14.19
C ALA A 74 8.24 -3.37 15.38
N GLU A 75 9.17 -4.19 15.88
CA GLU A 75 10.10 -3.78 16.93
C GLU A 75 10.99 -2.60 16.52
N GLN A 76 11.51 -2.62 15.27
CA GLN A 76 12.33 -1.50 14.77
C GLN A 76 11.50 -0.22 14.61
N VAL A 77 10.24 -0.32 14.14
CA VAL A 77 9.34 0.84 14.04
C VAL A 77 9.04 1.40 15.44
N ASP A 78 8.76 0.55 16.42
CA ASP A 78 8.51 0.98 17.80
C ASP A 78 9.71 1.73 18.40
N LYS A 79 10.94 1.25 18.15
CA LYS A 79 12.19 1.89 18.58
C LYS A 79 12.40 3.28 17.98
N LEU A 80 11.77 3.62 16.85
CA LEU A 80 11.85 4.98 16.30
C LEU A 80 11.07 5.98 17.15
N GLY A 81 10.16 5.54 18.01
CA GLY A 81 9.38 6.39 18.92
C GLY A 81 8.44 7.39 18.21
N ILE A 82 8.10 7.13 16.93
CA ILE A 82 7.22 7.98 16.12
C ILE A 82 5.92 7.28 15.82
N LYS A 83 4.88 8.05 15.54
CA LYS A 83 3.61 7.52 15.03
C LYS A 83 3.60 7.59 13.50
N ILE A 84 2.97 6.59 12.87
CA ILE A 84 2.76 6.49 11.43
C ILE A 84 1.42 7.15 11.10
N ASP A 85 1.43 8.13 10.20
CA ASP A 85 0.20 8.78 9.74
C ASP A 85 -0.44 8.02 8.57
N CYS A 86 0.39 7.32 7.78
CA CYS A 86 -0.09 6.49 6.67
C CYS A 86 0.76 5.20 6.54
N LEU A 87 0.09 4.05 6.63
CA LEU A 87 0.67 2.75 6.29
C LEU A 87 0.26 2.37 4.87
N VAL A 88 1.23 2.23 3.96
CA VAL A 88 1.00 1.76 2.59
C VAL A 88 1.48 0.32 2.44
N ASN A 89 0.54 -0.62 2.43
CA ASN A 89 0.79 -2.02 2.14
C ASN A 89 0.90 -2.21 0.62
N ASN A 90 2.09 -1.97 0.08
CA ASN A 90 2.38 -2.08 -1.34
C ASN A 90 3.04 -3.42 -1.72
N ALA A 91 3.77 -4.05 -0.81
CA ALA A 91 4.44 -5.32 -1.12
C ALA A 91 3.45 -6.37 -1.65
N GLY A 92 3.80 -7.01 -2.75
CA GLY A 92 2.96 -8.03 -3.37
C GLY A 92 3.68 -8.74 -4.52
N VAL A 93 3.14 -9.90 -4.88
CA VAL A 93 3.62 -10.75 -5.98
C VAL A 93 2.45 -11.14 -6.88
N GLY A 94 2.73 -11.31 -8.18
CA GLY A 94 1.80 -11.88 -9.15
C GLY A 94 2.52 -13.05 -9.84
N LEU A 95 2.43 -14.24 -9.24
CA LEU A 95 3.20 -15.40 -9.66
C LEU A 95 2.50 -16.20 -10.77
N ASP A 96 1.18 -16.03 -10.89
CA ASP A 96 0.30 -16.81 -11.77
C ASP A 96 -0.48 -15.93 -12.78
N LEU A 97 0.05 -14.75 -13.14
CA LEU A 97 -0.69 -13.79 -13.96
C LEU A 97 -1.13 -14.32 -15.33
N ALA A 98 -0.38 -15.27 -15.89
CA ALA A 98 -0.69 -15.91 -17.16
C ALA A 98 -1.36 -17.30 -17.00
N ASP A 99 -1.46 -17.83 -15.78
CA ASP A 99 -1.97 -19.18 -15.53
C ASP A 99 -3.49 -19.16 -15.35
N GLU A 100 -4.16 -20.19 -15.81
CA GLU A 100 -5.61 -20.42 -15.57
C GLU A 100 -5.83 -21.46 -14.47
N VAL A 101 -4.90 -22.38 -14.28
CA VAL A 101 -5.02 -23.48 -13.33
C VAL A 101 -4.16 -23.21 -12.10
N PRO A 102 -4.77 -23.03 -10.91
CA PRO A 102 -4.00 -22.80 -9.71
C PRO A 102 -3.29 -24.08 -9.23
N THR A 103 -2.05 -23.94 -8.77
CA THR A 103 -1.34 -25.00 -8.03
C THR A 103 -1.27 -24.65 -6.54
N ALA A 104 -1.11 -25.66 -5.69
CA ALA A 104 -0.93 -25.44 -4.26
C ALA A 104 0.29 -24.55 -3.96
N GLU A 105 1.37 -24.69 -4.74
CA GLU A 105 2.57 -23.88 -4.60
C GLU A 105 2.30 -22.40 -4.91
N LEU A 106 1.69 -22.10 -6.04
CA LEU A 106 1.33 -20.72 -6.46
C LEU A 106 0.34 -20.08 -5.48
N LEU A 107 -0.67 -20.84 -5.03
CA LEU A 107 -1.62 -20.35 -4.03
C LEU A 107 -0.90 -20.00 -2.72
N ASN A 108 -0.14 -20.93 -2.16
CA ASN A 108 0.56 -20.74 -0.88
C ASN A 108 1.55 -19.56 -0.96
N ALA A 109 2.38 -19.48 -1.99
CA ALA A 109 3.38 -18.43 -2.14
C ALA A 109 2.71 -17.05 -2.33
N THR A 110 1.65 -16.97 -3.13
CA THR A 110 0.93 -15.71 -3.38
C THR A 110 0.20 -15.24 -2.12
N PHE A 111 -0.53 -16.12 -1.44
CA PHE A 111 -1.24 -15.77 -0.21
C PHE A 111 -0.28 -15.44 0.93
N ALA A 112 0.86 -16.13 1.06
CA ALA A 112 1.85 -15.82 2.09
C ALA A 112 2.29 -14.35 2.04
N THR A 113 2.50 -13.79 0.85
CA THR A 113 2.88 -12.37 0.69
C THR A 113 1.67 -11.44 0.66
N ASN A 114 0.75 -11.68 -0.30
CA ASN A 114 -0.30 -10.71 -0.63
C ASN A 114 -1.38 -10.61 0.43
N THR A 115 -1.65 -11.69 1.16
CA THR A 115 -2.75 -11.76 2.13
C THR A 115 -2.20 -11.92 3.55
N THR A 116 -1.67 -13.09 3.88
CA THR A 116 -1.23 -13.39 5.26
C THR A 116 -0.20 -12.38 5.75
N GLY A 117 0.86 -12.15 4.98
CA GLY A 117 1.92 -11.21 5.35
C GLY A 117 1.41 -9.77 5.45
N THR A 118 0.57 -9.36 4.50
CA THR A 118 -0.05 -8.01 4.51
C THR A 118 -0.95 -7.82 5.73
N VAL A 119 -1.74 -8.82 6.10
CA VAL A 119 -2.57 -8.77 7.32
C VAL A 119 -1.69 -8.70 8.56
N LEU A 120 -0.73 -9.62 8.69
CA LEU A 120 0.12 -9.72 9.89
C LEU A 120 0.99 -8.47 10.11
N ILE A 121 1.59 -7.90 9.07
CA ILE A 121 2.37 -6.66 9.23
C ILE A 121 1.46 -5.48 9.60
N THR A 122 0.25 -5.41 9.05
CA THR A 122 -0.72 -4.39 9.43
C THR A 122 -1.09 -4.50 10.89
N GLU A 123 -1.45 -5.70 11.38
CA GLU A 123 -1.80 -5.94 12.79
C GLU A 123 -0.63 -5.61 13.72
N ALA A 124 0.59 -6.01 13.37
CA ALA A 124 1.77 -5.73 14.17
C ALA A 124 2.08 -4.22 14.31
N LEU A 125 1.67 -3.42 13.32
CA LEU A 125 1.92 -1.98 13.30
C LEU A 125 0.74 -1.13 13.80
N LEU A 126 -0.44 -1.71 14.11
CA LEU A 126 -1.64 -0.94 14.49
C LEU A 126 -1.44 0.03 15.65
N ASN A 127 -0.65 -0.37 16.66
CA ASN A 127 -0.37 0.50 17.80
C ASN A 127 0.56 1.67 17.45
N SER A 128 1.32 1.55 16.36
CA SER A 128 2.21 2.61 15.87
C SER A 128 1.49 3.60 14.94
N ILE A 129 0.26 3.30 14.49
CA ILE A 129 -0.53 4.20 13.63
C ILE A 129 -1.21 5.26 14.49
N SER A 130 -1.16 6.53 14.04
CA SER A 130 -1.83 7.66 14.67
C SER A 130 -3.35 7.50 14.61
N ASP A 131 -4.07 7.95 15.64
CA ASP A 131 -5.50 8.15 15.53
C ASP A 131 -5.79 9.23 14.47
N GLY A 132 -6.80 9.00 13.63
CA GLY A 132 -7.05 9.82 12.44
C GLY A 132 -6.11 9.54 11.25
N GLY A 133 -5.18 8.61 11.40
CA GLY A 133 -4.28 8.15 10.33
C GLY A 133 -4.98 7.33 9.25
N GLN A 134 -4.20 6.67 8.40
CA GLN A 134 -4.79 5.80 7.37
C GLN A 134 -3.94 4.58 7.04
N ILE A 135 -4.61 3.57 6.49
CA ILE A 135 -4.03 2.34 5.97
C ILE A 135 -4.47 2.18 4.53
N VAL A 136 -3.52 2.05 3.62
CA VAL A 136 -3.77 1.79 2.20
C VAL A 136 -3.30 0.39 1.85
N PHE A 137 -4.15 -0.38 1.18
CA PHE A 137 -3.79 -1.69 0.64
C PHE A 137 -3.72 -1.60 -0.89
N LEU A 138 -2.56 -1.79 -1.49
CA LEU A 138 -2.44 -1.93 -2.94
C LEU A 138 -3.12 -3.23 -3.36
N SER A 139 -4.31 -3.09 -3.91
CA SER A 139 -5.15 -4.14 -4.45
C SER A 139 -5.14 -4.10 -6.00
N THR A 140 -6.19 -4.55 -6.64
CA THR A 140 -6.34 -4.55 -8.10
C THR A 140 -7.81 -4.60 -8.50
N ALA A 141 -8.19 -3.94 -9.60
CA ALA A 141 -9.50 -4.09 -10.20
C ALA A 141 -9.80 -5.56 -10.63
N MET A 142 -8.75 -6.36 -10.87
CA MET A 142 -8.89 -7.80 -11.15
C MET A 142 -9.50 -8.61 -10.00
N SER A 143 -9.52 -8.06 -8.76
CA SER A 143 -10.11 -8.71 -7.58
C SER A 143 -11.60 -8.43 -7.38
N LEU A 144 -12.18 -7.53 -8.16
CA LEU A 144 -13.60 -7.21 -8.11
C LEU A 144 -14.41 -8.27 -8.86
N LEU A 145 -15.54 -8.71 -8.28
CA LEU A 145 -16.37 -9.78 -8.88
C LEU A 145 -16.82 -9.48 -10.30
N LYS A 146 -17.09 -8.22 -10.61
CA LYS A 146 -17.49 -7.76 -11.95
C LYS A 146 -16.36 -7.84 -13.00
N ASN A 147 -15.11 -7.96 -12.58
CA ASN A 147 -13.92 -7.97 -13.44
C ASN A 147 -13.22 -9.34 -13.46
N LEU A 148 -13.89 -10.40 -13.00
CA LEU A 148 -13.27 -11.73 -12.98
C LEU A 148 -13.04 -12.27 -14.40
N ALA A 149 -11.90 -12.95 -14.55
CA ALA A 149 -11.50 -13.67 -15.74
C ALA A 149 -10.84 -15.00 -15.32
N PRO A 150 -10.68 -15.99 -16.20
CA PRO A 150 -10.18 -17.32 -15.83
C PRO A 150 -8.71 -17.34 -15.40
N ASN A 151 -7.92 -16.34 -15.78
CA ASN A 151 -6.48 -16.25 -15.45
C ASN A 151 -6.19 -15.69 -14.07
N ALA A 152 -4.97 -15.89 -13.60
CA ALA A 152 -4.44 -15.35 -12.36
C ALA A 152 -5.24 -15.71 -11.08
N PRO A 153 -5.65 -16.97 -10.90
CA PRO A 153 -6.56 -17.32 -9.80
C PRO A 153 -5.99 -17.01 -8.42
N ALA A 154 -4.72 -17.34 -8.15
CA ALA A 154 -4.10 -17.06 -6.86
C ALA A 154 -3.97 -15.56 -6.60
N TYR A 155 -3.55 -14.78 -7.60
CA TYR A 155 -3.42 -13.33 -7.49
C TYR A 155 -4.78 -12.66 -7.22
N ARG A 156 -5.80 -12.95 -8.05
CA ARG A 156 -7.15 -12.37 -7.90
C ARG A 156 -7.75 -12.69 -6.53
N MET A 157 -7.73 -13.95 -6.12
CA MET A 157 -8.25 -14.38 -4.82
C MET A 157 -7.49 -13.73 -3.66
N SER A 158 -6.17 -13.63 -3.73
CA SER A 158 -5.37 -13.00 -2.68
C SER A 158 -5.70 -11.52 -2.49
N LYS A 159 -5.95 -10.81 -3.60
CA LYS A 159 -6.31 -9.38 -3.55
C LYS A 159 -7.77 -9.17 -3.16
N ALA A 160 -8.68 -10.07 -3.53
CA ALA A 160 -10.06 -10.07 -3.04
C ALA A 160 -10.10 -10.27 -1.51
N ALA A 161 -9.28 -11.18 -0.98
CA ALA A 161 -9.17 -11.39 0.47
C ALA A 161 -8.70 -10.12 1.21
N ILE A 162 -7.76 -9.35 0.62
CA ILE A 162 -7.33 -8.06 1.18
C ILE A 162 -8.42 -6.99 1.12
N ASN A 163 -9.25 -6.98 0.08
CA ASN A 163 -10.41 -6.09 0.03
C ASN A 163 -11.38 -6.38 1.18
N VAL A 164 -11.71 -7.66 1.40
CA VAL A 164 -12.56 -8.08 2.53
C VAL A 164 -11.95 -7.67 3.87
N TYR A 165 -10.67 -7.95 4.07
CA TYR A 165 -9.97 -7.54 5.29
C TYR A 165 -9.98 -6.02 5.47
N GLY A 166 -9.78 -5.24 4.41
CA GLY A 166 -9.81 -3.79 4.44
C GLY A 166 -11.17 -3.24 4.92
N VAL A 167 -12.28 -3.81 4.45
CA VAL A 167 -13.63 -3.44 4.92
C VAL A 167 -13.82 -3.79 6.40
N MET A 168 -13.44 -5.00 6.81
CA MET A 168 -13.54 -5.42 8.23
C MET A 168 -12.68 -4.53 9.13
N LEU A 169 -11.46 -4.21 8.71
CA LEU A 169 -10.54 -3.38 9.47
C LEU A 169 -11.04 -1.94 9.60
N SER A 170 -11.67 -1.38 8.55
CA SER A 170 -12.26 -0.04 8.58
C SER A 170 -13.34 0.09 9.66
N GLN A 171 -14.16 -0.94 9.82
CA GLN A 171 -15.19 -1.00 10.86
C GLN A 171 -14.57 -1.10 12.26
N ARG A 172 -13.56 -1.98 12.41
CA ARG A 172 -12.86 -2.20 13.69
C ARG A 172 -12.12 -0.96 14.19
N LEU A 173 -11.61 -0.13 13.27
CA LEU A 173 -10.82 1.06 13.61
C LEU A 173 -11.62 2.36 13.61
N ALA A 174 -12.94 2.29 13.51
CA ALA A 174 -13.83 3.48 13.45
C ALA A 174 -13.65 4.42 14.64
N ASP A 175 -13.56 3.90 15.86
CA ASP A 175 -13.35 4.71 17.07
C ASP A 175 -12.03 5.46 17.08
N ARG A 176 -11.01 4.92 16.43
CA ARG A 176 -9.71 5.56 16.23
C ARG A 176 -9.69 6.51 15.04
N LYS A 177 -10.78 6.61 14.28
CA LYS A 177 -10.89 7.41 13.05
C LYS A 177 -9.81 7.10 12.02
N ILE A 178 -9.27 5.88 12.01
CA ILE A 178 -8.28 5.44 11.03
C ILE A 178 -9.02 5.04 9.75
N ARG A 179 -8.67 5.70 8.65
CA ARG A 179 -9.22 5.34 7.33
C ARG A 179 -8.52 4.11 6.78
N VAL A 180 -9.27 3.24 6.14
CA VAL A 180 -8.72 2.04 5.47
C VAL A 180 -9.19 2.02 4.03
N THR A 181 -8.26 2.00 3.09
CA THR A 181 -8.54 2.14 1.65
C THR A 181 -7.85 1.03 0.85
N PRO A 182 -8.55 -0.02 0.45
CA PRO A 182 -8.11 -0.87 -0.65
C PRO A 182 -8.08 -0.04 -1.94
N LEU A 183 -7.00 -0.16 -2.73
CA LEU A 183 -6.74 0.74 -3.84
C LEU A 183 -6.24 -0.02 -5.08
N HIS A 184 -6.83 0.27 -6.24
CA HIS A 184 -6.31 -0.14 -7.54
C HIS A 184 -5.33 0.90 -8.09
N PRO A 185 -4.05 0.54 -8.30
CA PRO A 185 -3.02 1.46 -8.77
C PRO A 185 -2.98 1.64 -10.30
N GLY A 186 -3.97 1.10 -11.03
CA GLY A 186 -3.94 0.95 -12.48
C GLY A 186 -3.16 -0.30 -12.93
N TRP A 187 -3.21 -0.60 -14.24
CA TRP A 187 -2.29 -1.54 -14.86
C TRP A 187 -1.02 -0.78 -15.28
N VAL A 188 0.05 -0.94 -14.51
CA VAL A 188 1.19 -0.03 -14.45
C VAL A 188 2.43 -0.61 -15.12
N GLN A 189 3.16 0.20 -15.88
CA GLN A 189 4.46 -0.12 -16.51
C GLN A 189 5.51 -0.40 -15.44
N THR A 190 5.57 -1.64 -15.00
CA THR A 190 6.51 -2.15 -13.99
C THR A 190 6.94 -3.56 -14.40
N ARG A 191 7.90 -4.14 -13.69
CA ARG A 191 8.30 -5.54 -13.92
C ARG A 191 7.11 -6.52 -13.83
N MET A 192 6.09 -6.23 -13.02
CA MET A 192 4.89 -7.07 -12.89
C MET A 192 3.88 -6.80 -14.00
N GLY A 193 3.65 -5.54 -14.35
CA GLY A 193 2.63 -5.17 -15.34
C GLY A 193 3.10 -5.27 -16.80
N GLY A 194 4.41 -5.29 -17.02
CA GLY A 194 5.02 -5.32 -18.37
C GLY A 194 5.00 -3.94 -19.06
N ASP A 195 5.69 -3.87 -20.21
CA ASP A 195 5.87 -2.61 -20.95
C ASP A 195 4.60 -2.19 -21.72
N SER A 196 3.68 -3.12 -21.95
CA SER A 196 2.40 -2.86 -22.63
C SER A 196 1.31 -2.28 -21.73
N ALA A 197 1.59 -2.15 -20.43
CA ALA A 197 0.64 -1.57 -19.50
C ALA A 197 0.32 -0.11 -19.87
N PRO A 198 -0.98 0.31 -19.81
CA PRO A 198 -1.38 1.65 -20.26
C PRO A 198 -1.02 2.77 -19.28
N VAL A 199 -0.84 2.45 -18.00
CA VAL A 199 -0.58 3.45 -16.95
C VAL A 199 0.92 3.58 -16.73
N THR A 200 1.45 4.79 -16.83
CA THR A 200 2.85 5.04 -16.49
C THR A 200 3.08 4.91 -14.98
N LEU A 201 4.32 4.67 -14.59
CA LEU A 201 4.66 4.62 -13.15
C LEU A 201 4.34 5.96 -12.46
N ASP A 202 4.63 7.08 -13.11
CA ASP A 202 4.40 8.42 -12.56
C ASP A 202 2.90 8.73 -12.40
N ASP A 203 2.06 8.36 -13.37
CA ASP A 203 0.60 8.52 -13.27
C ASP A 203 0.03 7.70 -12.13
N SER A 204 0.47 6.45 -12.00
CA SER A 204 0.07 5.57 -10.90
C SER A 204 0.47 6.15 -9.53
N VAL A 205 1.71 6.58 -9.40
CA VAL A 205 2.24 7.18 -8.15
C VAL A 205 1.49 8.46 -7.80
N ASN A 206 1.21 9.33 -8.77
CA ASN A 206 0.44 10.55 -8.54
C ASN A 206 -1.01 10.24 -8.16
N GLY A 207 -1.65 9.25 -8.78
CA GLY A 207 -3.00 8.78 -8.43
C GLY A 207 -3.07 8.20 -7.02
N ILE A 208 -2.08 7.40 -6.61
CA ILE A 208 -1.97 6.88 -5.25
C ILE A 208 -1.75 8.03 -4.25
N TYR A 209 -0.86 8.96 -4.54
CA TYR A 209 -0.60 10.12 -3.69
C TYR A 209 -1.88 10.95 -3.50
N LYS A 210 -2.64 11.19 -4.57
CA LYS A 210 -3.94 11.84 -4.52
C LYS A 210 -4.93 11.07 -3.63
N ALA A 211 -5.04 9.76 -3.76
CA ALA A 211 -5.87 8.93 -2.90
C ALA A 211 -5.46 9.06 -1.41
N ILE A 212 -4.16 9.13 -1.12
CA ILE A 212 -3.65 9.31 0.23
C ILE A 212 -4.00 10.69 0.81
N THR A 213 -3.96 11.75 0.00
CA THR A 213 -4.12 13.13 0.48
C THR A 213 -5.55 13.65 0.41
N GLU A 214 -6.37 13.15 -0.51
CA GLU A 214 -7.70 13.72 -0.80
C GLU A 214 -8.86 12.78 -0.45
N ASN A 215 -8.66 11.43 -0.42
CA ASN A 215 -9.74 10.50 -0.10
C ASN A 215 -10.13 10.63 1.38
N THR A 216 -11.41 10.88 1.63
CA THR A 216 -11.99 10.97 2.98
C THR A 216 -12.83 9.74 3.36
N GLU A 217 -13.09 8.83 2.42
CA GLU A 217 -13.89 7.64 2.65
C GLU A 217 -13.05 6.50 3.26
N THR A 218 -13.70 5.62 3.98
CA THR A 218 -13.08 4.43 4.60
C THR A 218 -13.86 3.17 4.25
N GLY A 219 -13.16 2.03 4.10
CA GLY A 219 -13.79 0.76 3.73
C GLY A 219 -14.30 0.72 2.28
N LYS A 220 -13.94 1.70 1.46
CA LYS A 220 -14.28 1.78 0.04
C LYS A 220 -13.08 1.46 -0.83
N PHE A 221 -13.34 0.85 -1.98
CA PHE A 221 -12.29 0.55 -2.96
C PHE A 221 -12.02 1.78 -3.83
N TRP A 222 -10.80 2.30 -3.77
CA TRP A 222 -10.39 3.44 -4.59
C TRP A 222 -9.79 2.98 -5.91
N ASN A 223 -10.22 3.58 -7.01
CA ASN A 223 -9.65 3.34 -8.33
C ASN A 223 -8.97 4.61 -8.85
N ILE A 224 -7.64 4.57 -9.04
CA ILE A 224 -6.90 5.77 -9.51
C ILE A 224 -7.24 6.18 -10.93
N GLU A 225 -7.66 5.24 -11.80
CA GLU A 225 -8.02 5.53 -13.19
C GLU A 225 -9.36 6.28 -13.28
N LEU A 226 -10.25 6.08 -12.29
CA LEU A 226 -11.49 6.82 -12.14
C LEU A 226 -11.30 8.09 -11.30
N GLY A 227 -10.31 8.10 -10.40
CA GLY A 227 -10.09 9.19 -9.46
C GLY A 227 -11.10 9.25 -8.32
N GLU A 228 -11.82 8.15 -8.07
CA GLU A 228 -12.90 8.03 -7.08
C GLU A 228 -13.02 6.62 -6.53
N THR A 229 -13.98 6.42 -5.61
CA THR A 229 -14.31 5.10 -5.08
C THR A 229 -15.21 4.32 -6.03
N GLU A 230 -15.03 3.01 -6.06
CA GLU A 230 -15.75 2.05 -6.89
C GLU A 230 -16.35 0.95 -6.00
N GLU A 231 -17.47 0.36 -6.41
CA GLU A 231 -18.05 -0.80 -5.70
C GLU A 231 -17.22 -2.07 -5.90
N TYR A 232 -17.21 -2.93 -4.87
CA TYR A 232 -16.47 -4.19 -4.85
C TYR A 232 -16.99 -5.24 -5.85
#